data_24cf4fce75c59a9dd2aeb94cac9f588b
#
_entry.id   24cf4fce75c59a9dd2aeb94cac9f588b
#
_cell.length_a   1.000
_cell.length_b   1.000
_cell.length_c   1.000
_cell.angle_alpha   90.00
_cell.angle_beta   90.00
_cell.angle_gamma   90.00
#
_symmetry.space_group_name_H-M   'P 1'
#
loop_
_entity.id
_entity.type
_entity.pdbx_description
1 polymer ?
#
loop_
_entity_poly.entity_id
_entity_poly.type
_entity_poly.pdbx_seq_one_letter_code
_entity_poly.pdbx_strand_id
1 'polypeptide(L)'
;MTDLLQLIGGRWRQGSGPLLVSTSPADNSDIARGHAAGSQDVADAVRAATKAASSWRRTSFDERKALVERFAAIAAERKEDMASLIAKETGKAKWDALTEAGAIAGKAGLALNSYNERTPTQEKEQGSLTLRLTHKPHGVMVVIGPFNFPGHLPNGQIIPSLLAGNTVVFKPSEQTPAVGALMAQWWKEAGLPDGVLNVVHGDRQIAEGLIKSTGIAGVLFTGGIQAGRAIHAMMAGRPEVIVALELGGNNPIVAWDVGNVDDAAQIIIRSAYITTGQRCTCARRLIVEDSPEGQKLIDAVQALIPRLLVGPPEAEPEPFMGPLVSASSAERALAAQTQLIEAGAQPLTAMEQGEAGPAFVTPGLLDVTEMPNDPDEEVFAPLLKVIRVKTFDEAIEKANDTQFGLAASLLSDSEELWQRFDAEINAGIVNWNRQTTGASGSLPFGGPGLSGNHRPAGSYAADFCAWPMASMLSAGPLTDDQPVKGLKE
;
A
#
# COMPACT_ATOMS: atom_id res chain seq x y z
N MET A 1 -7.75 2.69 27.01
CA MET A 1 -7.56 3.84 26.10
C MET A 1 -6.06 4.12 26.04
N THR A 2 -5.46 4.11 24.88
CA THR A 2 -4.01 4.31 24.69
C THR A 2 -3.72 5.80 24.47
N ASP A 3 -2.63 6.31 25.07
CA ASP A 3 -2.20 7.69 24.82
C ASP A 3 -1.51 7.77 23.45
N LEU A 4 -1.97 8.68 22.57
CA LEU A 4 -1.35 9.00 21.31
C LEU A 4 -0.25 10.05 21.52
N LEU A 5 0.99 9.58 21.59
CA LEU A 5 2.17 10.41 21.74
C LEU A 5 2.99 10.46 20.43
N GLN A 6 3.58 11.59 20.16
CA GLN A 6 4.59 11.72 19.10
C GLN A 6 5.90 11.06 19.56
N LEU A 7 6.58 10.32 18.68
CA LEU A 7 7.94 9.84 18.93
C LEU A 7 8.91 10.73 18.15
N ILE A 8 9.67 11.58 18.85
CA ILE A 8 10.58 12.52 18.21
C ILE A 8 11.94 12.48 18.92
N GLY A 9 13.00 12.17 18.17
CA GLY A 9 14.35 12.06 18.70
C GLY A 9 14.49 11.03 19.83
N GLY A 10 13.72 9.92 19.74
CA GLY A 10 13.69 8.85 20.73
C GLY A 10 12.84 9.13 21.97
N ARG A 11 12.16 10.28 22.04
CA ARG A 11 11.34 10.68 23.19
C ARG A 11 9.87 10.72 22.82
N TRP A 12 9.06 10.14 23.69
CA TRP A 12 7.59 10.26 23.64
C TRP A 12 7.17 11.62 24.21
N ARG A 13 6.33 12.36 23.49
CA ARG A 13 5.79 13.65 23.93
C ARG A 13 4.39 13.91 23.36
N GLN A 14 3.64 14.74 24.06
CA GLN A 14 2.35 15.23 23.53
C GLN A 14 2.60 16.05 22.25
N GLY A 15 1.67 15.95 21.31
CA GLY A 15 1.65 16.84 20.16
C GLY A 15 1.18 18.25 20.56
N SER A 16 1.58 19.25 19.79
CA SER A 16 1.22 20.65 20.02
C SER A 16 0.01 21.12 19.20
N GLY A 17 -0.62 20.22 18.45
CA GLY A 17 -1.79 20.48 17.60
C GLY A 17 -3.13 20.17 18.28
N PRO A 18 -4.21 20.10 17.51
CA PRO A 18 -5.56 19.83 18.02
C PRO A 18 -5.69 18.42 18.61
N LEU A 19 -6.78 18.21 19.37
CA LEU A 19 -7.14 16.89 19.89
C LEU A 19 -7.32 15.91 18.71
N LEU A 20 -6.71 14.73 18.83
CA LEU A 20 -6.86 13.61 17.92
C LEU A 20 -7.42 12.42 18.71
N VAL A 21 -8.52 11.88 18.24
CA VAL A 21 -9.17 10.70 18.83
C VAL A 21 -9.28 9.63 17.76
N SER A 22 -8.80 8.44 18.05
CA SER A 22 -9.05 7.25 17.26
C SER A 22 -10.31 6.57 17.78
N THR A 23 -11.27 6.31 16.91
CA THR A 23 -12.53 5.65 17.25
C THR A 23 -12.75 4.41 16.41
N SER A 24 -13.41 3.42 16.98
CA SER A 24 -13.84 2.21 16.28
C SER A 24 -14.96 2.54 15.30
N PRO A 25 -14.84 2.20 14.01
CA PRO A 25 -15.94 2.41 13.06
C PRO A 25 -17.14 1.47 13.31
N ALA A 26 -16.96 0.42 14.12
CA ALA A 26 -18.03 -0.53 14.43
C ALA A 26 -19.03 0.00 15.46
N ASP A 27 -18.56 0.75 16.46
CA ASP A 27 -19.38 1.17 17.61
C ASP A 27 -19.10 2.59 18.11
N ASN A 28 -18.22 3.34 17.42
CA ASN A 28 -17.75 4.68 17.77
C ASN A 28 -17.08 4.77 19.16
N SER A 29 -16.64 3.65 19.75
CA SER A 29 -15.88 3.67 21.01
C SER A 29 -14.48 4.26 20.80
N ASP A 30 -14.02 5.03 21.80
CA ASP A 30 -12.66 5.60 21.80
C ASP A 30 -11.62 4.48 21.97
N ILE A 31 -10.68 4.40 21.05
CA ILE A 31 -9.55 3.46 21.07
C ILE A 31 -8.32 4.12 21.70
N ALA A 32 -7.98 5.30 21.19
CA ALA A 32 -6.81 6.05 21.62
C ALA A 32 -7.06 7.56 21.51
N ARG A 33 -6.35 8.33 22.33
CA ARG A 33 -6.54 9.79 22.41
C ARG A 33 -5.21 10.49 22.66
N GLY A 34 -5.02 11.65 22.07
CA GLY A 34 -3.86 12.51 22.25
C GLY A 34 -3.98 13.80 21.46
N HIS A 35 -2.89 14.51 21.29
CA HIS A 35 -2.86 15.70 20.45
C HIS A 35 -2.10 15.42 19.15
N ALA A 36 -2.59 15.88 18.02
CA ALA A 36 -1.87 15.87 16.76
C ALA A 36 -0.57 16.68 16.88
N ALA A 37 0.39 16.39 15.99
CA ALA A 37 1.57 17.23 15.86
C ALA A 37 1.19 18.64 15.44
N GLY A 38 1.97 19.62 15.86
CA GLY A 38 1.96 20.98 15.29
C GLY A 38 3.14 21.19 14.35
N SER A 39 3.23 22.38 13.77
CA SER A 39 4.33 22.74 12.85
C SER A 39 5.71 22.61 13.48
N GLN A 40 5.83 22.90 14.78
CA GLN A 40 7.09 22.77 15.51
C GLN A 40 7.47 21.28 15.72
N ASP A 41 6.47 20.40 15.95
CA ASP A 41 6.71 18.96 16.07
C ASP A 41 7.21 18.36 14.75
N VAL A 42 6.65 18.79 13.62
CA VAL A 42 7.09 18.43 12.28
C VAL A 42 8.56 18.85 12.07
N ALA A 43 8.89 20.11 12.38
CA ALA A 43 10.26 20.62 12.23
C ALA A 43 11.24 19.87 13.14
N ASP A 44 10.84 19.55 14.37
CA ASP A 44 11.64 18.79 15.33
C ASP A 44 11.88 17.35 14.86
N ALA A 45 10.87 16.69 14.31
CA ALA A 45 10.98 15.33 13.79
C ALA A 45 11.97 15.25 12.61
N VAL A 46 11.86 16.17 11.65
CA VAL A 46 12.78 16.23 10.50
C VAL A 46 14.21 16.55 10.98
N ARG A 47 14.36 17.49 11.92
CA ARG A 47 15.67 17.83 12.49
C ARG A 47 16.29 16.65 13.25
N ALA A 48 15.51 15.90 14.04
CA ALA A 48 15.97 14.72 14.75
C ALA A 48 16.42 13.62 13.76
N ALA A 49 15.64 13.37 12.71
CA ALA A 49 15.99 12.43 11.65
C ALA A 49 17.27 12.84 10.92
N THR A 50 17.41 14.13 10.56
CA THR A 50 18.62 14.67 9.92
C THR A 50 19.86 14.51 10.80
N LYS A 51 19.74 14.77 12.10
CA LYS A 51 20.85 14.59 13.05
C LYS A 51 21.27 13.12 13.15
N ALA A 52 20.31 12.20 13.21
CA ALA A 52 20.59 10.76 13.31
C ALA A 52 21.14 10.16 12.01
N ALA A 53 20.83 10.73 10.85
CA ALA A 53 21.23 10.19 9.55
C ALA A 53 22.75 10.00 9.40
N SER A 54 23.57 10.91 9.96
CA SER A 54 25.03 10.83 9.87
C SER A 54 25.62 9.63 10.62
N SER A 55 25.11 9.29 11.79
CA SER A 55 25.54 8.10 12.54
C SER A 55 24.94 6.83 11.94
N TRP A 56 23.65 6.85 11.60
CA TRP A 56 22.93 5.70 11.07
C TRP A 56 23.52 5.16 9.75
N ARG A 57 23.90 6.03 8.82
CA ARG A 57 24.55 5.61 7.56
C ARG A 57 25.90 4.93 7.76
N ARG A 58 26.59 5.15 8.89
CA ARG A 58 27.86 4.50 9.24
C ARG A 58 27.67 3.18 9.98
N THR A 59 26.48 2.91 10.49
CA THR A 59 26.12 1.61 11.08
C THR A 59 26.26 0.52 10.01
N SER A 60 26.86 -0.61 10.33
CA SER A 60 27.03 -1.71 9.40
C SER A 60 25.68 -2.29 8.96
N PHE A 61 25.66 -2.94 7.80
CA PHE A 61 24.44 -3.61 7.32
C PHE A 61 23.95 -4.68 8.31
N ASP A 62 24.88 -5.45 8.90
CA ASP A 62 24.57 -6.51 9.86
C ASP A 62 23.91 -5.96 11.14
N GLU A 63 24.38 -4.82 11.63
CA GLU A 63 23.75 -4.17 12.79
C GLU A 63 22.32 -3.69 12.44
N ARG A 64 22.12 -3.08 11.26
CA ARG A 64 20.78 -2.67 10.80
C ARG A 64 19.86 -3.87 10.60
N LYS A 65 20.37 -4.95 10.00
CA LYS A 65 19.68 -6.23 9.84
C LYS A 65 19.24 -6.79 11.19
N ALA A 66 20.13 -6.87 12.16
CA ALA A 66 19.82 -7.38 13.49
C ALA A 66 18.70 -6.59 14.21
N LEU A 67 18.64 -5.26 13.99
CA LEU A 67 17.55 -4.42 14.51
C LEU A 67 16.20 -4.75 13.85
N VAL A 68 16.19 -4.91 12.53
CA VAL A 68 15.00 -5.30 11.76
C VAL A 68 14.51 -6.69 12.15
N GLU A 69 15.41 -7.64 12.36
CA GLU A 69 15.08 -9.00 12.81
C GLU A 69 14.49 -9.01 14.23
N ARG A 70 15.01 -8.19 15.15
CA ARG A 70 14.40 -8.04 16.49
C ARG A 70 13.00 -7.44 16.44
N PHE A 71 12.80 -6.41 15.62
CA PHE A 71 11.45 -5.88 15.39
C PHE A 71 10.50 -6.95 14.86
N ALA A 72 10.93 -7.75 13.88
CA ALA A 72 10.12 -8.83 13.32
C ALA A 72 9.79 -9.91 14.36
N ALA A 73 10.72 -10.25 15.26
CA ALA A 73 10.49 -11.17 16.35
C ALA A 73 9.42 -10.66 17.33
N ILE A 74 9.49 -9.37 17.73
CA ILE A 74 8.47 -8.72 18.58
C ILE A 74 7.11 -8.73 17.87
N ALA A 75 7.07 -8.40 16.59
CA ALA A 75 5.83 -8.38 15.81
C ALA A 75 5.23 -9.79 15.66
N ALA A 76 6.04 -10.82 15.52
CA ALA A 76 5.57 -12.20 15.47
C ALA A 76 5.02 -12.67 16.81
N GLU A 77 5.71 -12.37 17.93
CA GLU A 77 5.29 -12.72 19.28
C GLU A 77 3.97 -12.06 19.68
N ARG A 78 3.79 -10.78 19.30
CA ARG A 78 2.61 -9.97 19.67
C ARG A 78 1.62 -9.78 18.52
N LYS A 79 1.56 -10.74 17.62
CA LYS A 79 0.69 -10.73 16.44
C LYS A 79 -0.78 -10.52 16.80
N GLU A 80 -1.28 -11.16 17.86
CA GLU A 80 -2.67 -11.07 18.28
C GLU A 80 -3.04 -9.67 18.80
N ASP A 81 -2.14 -9.02 19.54
CA ASP A 81 -2.33 -7.65 20.02
C ASP A 81 -2.47 -6.68 18.86
N MET A 82 -1.59 -6.81 17.88
CA MET A 82 -1.63 -6.00 16.65
C MET A 82 -2.90 -6.27 15.85
N ALA A 83 -3.29 -7.53 15.68
CA ALA A 83 -4.49 -7.90 14.94
C ALA A 83 -5.76 -7.33 15.61
N SER A 84 -5.87 -7.41 16.94
CA SER A 84 -6.99 -6.84 17.68
C SER A 84 -7.04 -5.32 17.53
N LEU A 85 -5.89 -4.64 17.54
CA LEU A 85 -5.85 -3.19 17.35
C LEU A 85 -6.20 -2.79 15.91
N ILE A 86 -5.67 -3.50 14.91
CA ILE A 86 -6.01 -3.28 13.50
C ILE A 86 -7.52 -3.48 13.30
N ALA A 87 -8.11 -4.58 13.81
CA ALA A 87 -9.53 -4.84 13.70
C ALA A 87 -10.37 -3.70 14.29
N LYS A 88 -9.98 -3.18 15.46
CA LYS A 88 -10.67 -2.07 16.14
C LYS A 88 -10.60 -0.76 15.36
N GLU A 89 -9.40 -0.36 14.89
CA GLU A 89 -9.22 0.92 14.19
C GLU A 89 -9.75 0.91 12.75
N THR A 90 -9.62 -0.21 12.04
CA THR A 90 -10.01 -0.30 10.63
C THR A 90 -11.42 -0.82 10.41
N GLY A 91 -11.97 -1.53 11.39
CA GLY A 91 -13.23 -2.22 11.25
C GLY A 91 -13.16 -3.56 10.51
N LYS A 92 -12.00 -3.99 10.00
CA LYS A 92 -11.90 -5.26 9.26
C LYS A 92 -12.12 -6.47 10.19
N ALA A 93 -12.68 -7.54 9.66
CA ALA A 93 -12.88 -8.79 10.38
C ALA A 93 -11.57 -9.28 11.02
N LYS A 94 -11.65 -9.93 12.17
CA LYS A 94 -10.47 -10.34 12.95
C LYS A 94 -9.54 -11.28 12.19
N TRP A 95 -10.08 -12.22 11.40
CA TRP A 95 -9.29 -13.12 10.57
C TRP A 95 -8.45 -12.37 9.53
N ASP A 96 -9.00 -11.30 8.95
CA ASP A 96 -8.30 -10.45 7.96
C ASP A 96 -7.21 -9.59 8.65
N ALA A 97 -7.52 -9.03 9.84
CA ALA A 97 -6.55 -8.32 10.66
C ALA A 97 -5.38 -9.22 11.11
N LEU A 98 -5.64 -10.48 11.44
CA LEU A 98 -4.61 -11.49 11.74
C LEU A 98 -3.68 -11.75 10.55
N THR A 99 -4.22 -11.74 9.32
CA THR A 99 -3.42 -11.87 8.10
C THR A 99 -2.47 -10.69 7.94
N GLU A 100 -2.95 -9.46 8.16
CA GLU A 100 -2.11 -8.26 8.13
C GLU A 100 -1.03 -8.29 9.22
N ALA A 101 -1.40 -8.61 10.46
CA ALA A 101 -0.45 -8.67 11.58
C ALA A 101 0.67 -9.68 11.32
N GLY A 102 0.36 -10.83 10.72
CA GLY A 102 1.37 -11.80 10.26
C GLY A 102 2.28 -11.24 9.16
N ALA A 103 1.74 -10.48 8.25
CA ALA A 103 2.49 -9.85 7.17
C ALA A 103 3.47 -8.77 7.67
N ILE A 104 3.18 -8.09 8.80
CA ILE A 104 4.10 -7.11 9.42
C ILE A 104 5.43 -7.79 9.79
N ALA A 105 5.38 -8.93 10.48
CA ALA A 105 6.57 -9.71 10.85
C ALA A 105 7.31 -10.22 9.61
N GLY A 106 6.58 -10.73 8.60
CA GLY A 106 7.16 -11.26 7.37
C GLY A 106 7.89 -10.24 6.50
N LYS A 107 7.59 -8.93 6.66
CA LYS A 107 8.24 -7.87 5.87
C LYS A 107 9.75 -7.80 6.03
N ALA A 108 10.29 -8.17 7.19
CA ALA A 108 11.73 -8.18 7.43
C ALA A 108 12.48 -9.10 6.46
N GLY A 109 12.04 -10.35 6.33
CA GLY A 109 12.65 -11.30 5.40
C GLY A 109 12.52 -10.87 3.94
N LEU A 110 11.35 -10.37 3.55
CA LEU A 110 11.11 -9.86 2.19
C LEU A 110 12.02 -8.67 1.86
N ALA A 111 12.18 -7.72 2.78
CA ALA A 111 13.04 -6.56 2.57
C ALA A 111 14.53 -6.93 2.54
N LEU A 112 14.97 -7.90 3.35
CA LEU A 112 16.33 -8.43 3.31
C LEU A 112 16.63 -9.10 1.96
N ASN A 113 15.71 -9.90 1.44
CA ASN A 113 15.84 -10.53 0.12
C ASN A 113 15.90 -9.46 -0.98
N SER A 114 14.98 -8.50 -0.96
CA SER A 114 14.97 -7.36 -1.88
C SER A 114 16.31 -6.60 -1.87
N TYR A 115 16.84 -6.29 -0.67
CA TYR A 115 18.13 -5.62 -0.54
C TYR A 115 19.28 -6.41 -1.17
N ASN A 116 19.35 -7.71 -0.88
CA ASN A 116 20.42 -8.59 -1.37
C ASN A 116 20.37 -8.79 -2.89
N GLU A 117 19.17 -8.86 -3.45
CA GLU A 117 18.98 -9.09 -4.89
C GLU A 117 19.16 -7.83 -5.72
N ARG A 118 18.69 -6.69 -5.21
CA ARG A 118 18.56 -5.46 -6.01
C ARG A 118 19.62 -4.41 -5.74
N THR A 119 20.17 -4.38 -4.54
CA THR A 119 21.17 -3.36 -4.14
C THR A 119 22.47 -3.98 -3.60
N PRO A 120 22.95 -5.13 -4.14
CA PRO A 120 24.20 -5.71 -3.71
C PRO A 120 25.39 -4.83 -4.09
N THR A 121 26.49 -4.95 -3.34
CA THR A 121 27.79 -4.47 -3.80
C THR A 121 28.31 -5.41 -4.86
N GLN A 122 28.73 -4.86 -6.01
CA GLN A 122 29.32 -5.62 -7.11
C GLN A 122 30.72 -5.06 -7.42
N GLU A 123 31.68 -5.94 -7.63
CA GLU A 123 33.04 -5.59 -8.03
C GLU A 123 33.45 -6.41 -9.26
N LYS A 124 34.19 -5.76 -10.17
CA LYS A 124 34.71 -6.38 -11.39
C LYS A 124 36.09 -5.81 -11.70
N GLU A 125 37.07 -6.69 -11.83
CA GLU A 125 38.41 -6.31 -12.27
C GLU A 125 38.44 -5.95 -13.75
N GLN A 126 39.08 -4.85 -14.08
CA GLN A 126 39.30 -4.38 -15.47
C GLN A 126 40.72 -3.81 -15.62
N GLY A 127 41.64 -4.65 -16.05
CA GLY A 127 43.05 -4.29 -16.09
C GLY A 127 43.61 -4.03 -14.70
N SER A 128 44.15 -2.83 -14.46
CA SER A 128 44.65 -2.40 -13.15
C SER A 128 43.57 -1.74 -12.26
N LEU A 129 42.34 -1.68 -12.73
CA LEU A 129 41.23 -1.02 -12.03
C LEU A 129 40.22 -2.04 -11.51
N THR A 130 39.65 -1.76 -10.33
CA THR A 130 38.45 -2.42 -9.86
C THR A 130 37.26 -1.48 -10.09
N LEU A 131 36.30 -1.93 -10.90
CA LEU A 131 35.00 -1.27 -11.06
C LEU A 131 34.09 -1.73 -9.93
N ARG A 132 33.53 -0.80 -9.16
CA ARG A 132 32.67 -1.12 -8.03
C ARG A 132 31.35 -0.36 -8.08
N LEU A 133 30.24 -1.10 -7.95
CA LEU A 133 28.91 -0.58 -7.70
C LEU A 133 28.57 -0.77 -6.21
N THR A 134 28.18 0.30 -5.57
CA THR A 134 27.60 0.27 -4.21
C THR A 134 26.32 1.09 -4.17
N HIS A 135 25.52 0.92 -3.10
CA HIS A 135 24.29 1.68 -2.93
C HIS A 135 24.37 2.50 -1.63
N LYS A 136 23.90 3.73 -1.69
CA LYS A 136 23.97 4.70 -0.60
C LYS A 136 22.58 5.19 -0.20
N PRO A 137 22.35 5.47 1.10
CA PRO A 137 21.09 6.04 1.55
C PRO A 137 20.89 7.46 1.00
N HIS A 138 19.64 7.80 0.72
CA HIS A 138 19.25 9.16 0.34
C HIS A 138 19.37 10.16 1.50
N GLY A 139 18.89 9.79 2.68
CA GLY A 139 18.87 10.65 3.87
C GLY A 139 17.59 10.47 4.70
N VAL A 140 16.83 11.54 4.89
CA VAL A 140 15.55 11.51 5.61
C VAL A 140 14.41 11.14 4.68
N MET A 141 13.76 10.01 4.93
CA MET A 141 12.58 9.55 4.19
C MET A 141 11.32 9.87 4.96
N VAL A 142 10.36 10.52 4.32
CA VAL A 142 9.01 10.73 4.86
C VAL A 142 8.14 9.58 4.37
N VAL A 143 7.56 8.81 5.30
CA VAL A 143 6.60 7.74 5.02
C VAL A 143 5.22 8.20 5.45
N ILE A 144 4.25 8.18 4.52
CA ILE A 144 2.86 8.52 4.79
C ILE A 144 2.02 7.28 4.54
N GLY A 145 1.51 6.70 5.62
CA GLY A 145 0.80 5.43 5.61
C GLY A 145 -0.70 5.57 5.35
N PRO A 146 -1.32 4.54 4.76
CA PRO A 146 -2.76 4.45 4.54
C PRO A 146 -3.49 3.88 5.77
N PHE A 147 -4.81 3.93 5.76
CA PHE A 147 -5.62 3.35 6.84
C PHE A 147 -5.94 1.87 6.66
N ASN A 148 -6.01 1.39 5.41
CA ASN A 148 -6.53 0.04 5.10
C ASN A 148 -5.58 -1.10 5.49
N PHE A 149 -4.28 -0.86 5.49
CA PHE A 149 -3.23 -1.75 5.98
C PHE A 149 -2.20 -0.94 6.78
N PRO A 150 -2.60 -0.40 7.94
CA PRO A 150 -1.85 0.62 8.67
C PRO A 150 -0.52 0.13 9.23
N GLY A 151 -0.36 -1.17 9.43
CA GLY A 151 0.90 -1.77 9.88
C GLY A 151 1.74 -2.30 8.73
N HIS A 152 1.13 -3.06 7.82
CA HIS A 152 1.83 -3.79 6.78
C HIS A 152 2.44 -2.88 5.69
N LEU A 153 1.65 -1.94 5.13
CA LEU A 153 2.11 -1.10 4.02
C LEU A 153 3.20 -0.10 4.43
N PRO A 154 3.07 0.64 5.55
CA PRO A 154 4.14 1.52 5.98
C PRO A 154 5.45 0.77 6.28
N ASN A 155 5.40 -0.42 6.88
CA ASN A 155 6.59 -1.24 7.11
C ASN A 155 7.24 -1.72 5.80
N GLY A 156 6.47 -1.86 4.73
CA GLY A 156 7.00 -2.11 3.39
C GLY A 156 7.87 -0.97 2.84
N GLN A 157 7.82 0.21 3.45
CA GLN A 157 8.60 1.40 3.11
C GLN A 157 9.64 1.74 4.22
N ILE A 158 9.26 1.57 5.48
CA ILE A 158 10.13 1.85 6.64
C ILE A 158 11.31 0.87 6.67
N ILE A 159 11.05 -0.44 6.61
CA ILE A 159 12.10 -1.47 6.72
C ILE A 159 13.17 -1.32 5.63
N PRO A 160 12.85 -1.27 4.32
CA PRO A 160 13.88 -1.09 3.29
C PRO A 160 14.59 0.26 3.41
N SER A 161 13.92 1.33 3.85
CA SER A 161 14.57 2.61 4.13
C SER A 161 15.62 2.49 5.24
N LEU A 162 15.28 1.83 6.35
CA LEU A 162 16.21 1.61 7.46
C LEU A 162 17.37 0.70 7.07
N LEU A 163 17.12 -0.39 6.33
CA LEU A 163 18.16 -1.30 5.84
C LEU A 163 19.14 -0.59 4.92
N ALA A 164 18.69 0.31 4.06
CA ALA A 164 19.54 1.12 3.20
C ALA A 164 20.39 2.15 3.97
N GLY A 165 20.03 2.46 5.23
CA GLY A 165 20.72 3.43 6.07
C GLY A 165 20.07 4.83 6.07
N ASN A 166 18.83 4.95 5.61
CA ASN A 166 18.04 6.17 5.74
C ASN A 166 17.44 6.27 7.14
N THR A 167 17.14 7.49 7.56
CA THR A 167 16.27 7.77 8.70
C THR A 167 14.86 8.06 8.22
N VAL A 168 13.86 7.84 9.08
CA VAL A 168 12.47 7.91 8.70
C VAL A 168 11.69 8.87 9.61
N VAL A 169 10.81 9.67 8.99
CA VAL A 169 9.70 10.34 9.67
C VAL A 169 8.42 9.72 9.15
N PHE A 170 7.73 8.98 10.00
CA PHE A 170 6.49 8.29 9.67
C PHE A 170 5.27 9.07 10.16
N LYS A 171 4.32 9.30 9.25
CA LYS A 171 2.97 9.78 9.57
C LYS A 171 1.96 8.66 9.28
N PRO A 172 1.45 7.98 10.29
CA PRO A 172 0.33 7.05 10.10
C PRO A 172 -0.93 7.79 9.64
N SER A 173 -1.89 7.06 9.07
CA SER A 173 -3.21 7.63 8.79
C SER A 173 -3.86 8.14 10.08
N GLU A 174 -4.54 9.27 9.99
CA GLU A 174 -5.36 9.81 11.09
C GLU A 174 -6.54 8.92 11.47
N GLN A 175 -6.91 7.99 10.59
CA GLN A 175 -7.94 6.97 10.84
C GLN A 175 -7.42 5.80 11.69
N THR A 176 -6.10 5.59 11.72
CA THR A 176 -5.47 4.42 12.37
C THR A 176 -4.18 4.80 13.10
N PRO A 177 -4.21 5.84 13.95
CA PRO A 177 -3.00 6.34 14.59
C PRO A 177 -2.45 5.40 15.67
N ALA A 178 -3.31 4.60 16.35
CA ALA A 178 -2.87 3.72 17.42
C ALA A 178 -2.04 2.54 16.90
N VAL A 179 -2.36 2.00 15.72
CA VAL A 179 -1.51 1.00 15.05
C VAL A 179 -0.13 1.58 14.77
N GLY A 180 -0.04 2.82 14.26
CA GLY A 180 1.23 3.51 14.04
C GLY A 180 2.02 3.73 15.34
N ALA A 181 1.35 4.08 16.43
CA ALA A 181 1.97 4.27 17.75
C ALA A 181 2.51 2.94 18.33
N LEU A 182 1.73 1.85 18.23
CA LEU A 182 2.17 0.52 18.67
C LEU A 182 3.39 0.04 17.87
N MET A 183 3.40 0.26 16.58
CA MET A 183 4.51 -0.04 15.69
C MET A 183 5.78 0.72 16.07
N ALA A 184 5.64 2.03 16.38
CA ALA A 184 6.74 2.85 16.86
C ALA A 184 7.31 2.37 18.21
N GLN A 185 6.43 1.92 19.11
CA GLN A 185 6.84 1.31 20.37
C GLN A 185 7.68 0.05 20.15
N TRP A 186 7.27 -0.84 19.25
CA TRP A 186 8.01 -2.05 18.94
C TRP A 186 9.38 -1.78 18.30
N TRP A 187 9.48 -0.76 17.45
CA TRP A 187 10.77 -0.32 16.92
C TRP A 187 11.72 0.20 18.00
N LYS A 188 11.18 0.96 18.94
CA LYS A 188 11.98 1.43 20.09
C LYS A 188 12.41 0.26 20.99
N GLU A 189 11.54 -0.70 21.25
CA GLU A 189 11.84 -1.92 22.02
C GLU A 189 12.88 -2.79 21.31
N ALA A 190 12.85 -2.87 19.98
CA ALA A 190 13.88 -3.53 19.18
C ALA A 190 15.27 -2.87 19.31
N GLY A 191 15.35 -1.72 19.95
CA GLY A 191 16.60 -0.99 20.20
C GLY A 191 17.02 -0.07 19.07
N LEU A 192 16.06 0.40 18.24
CA LEU A 192 16.36 1.36 17.18
C LEU A 192 16.91 2.66 17.79
N PRO A 193 18.06 3.20 17.32
CA PRO A 193 18.68 4.39 17.89
C PRO A 193 17.77 5.63 17.81
N ASP A 194 17.91 6.53 18.78
CA ASP A 194 17.11 7.75 18.88
C ASP A 194 17.21 8.60 17.60
N GLY A 195 16.06 9.01 17.08
CA GLY A 195 15.95 9.83 15.88
C GLY A 195 16.02 9.08 14.55
N VAL A 196 16.37 7.79 14.53
CA VAL A 196 16.38 6.98 13.30
C VAL A 196 14.96 6.77 12.76
N LEU A 197 14.01 6.52 13.65
CA LEU A 197 12.57 6.59 13.36
C LEU A 197 11.93 7.67 14.23
N ASN A 198 11.15 8.53 13.60
CA ASN A 198 10.29 9.51 14.27
C ASN A 198 8.86 9.28 13.78
N VAL A 199 7.88 9.42 14.67
CA VAL A 199 6.46 9.24 14.34
C VAL A 199 5.69 10.47 14.78
N VAL A 200 4.95 11.05 13.84
CA VAL A 200 4.09 12.22 14.08
C VAL A 200 2.66 11.91 13.62
N HIS A 201 1.72 12.08 14.54
CA HIS A 201 0.29 11.89 14.28
C HIS A 201 -0.33 13.20 13.80
N GLY A 202 -1.29 13.10 12.90
CA GLY A 202 -2.05 14.24 12.42
C GLY A 202 -2.67 13.99 11.05
N ASP A 203 -3.39 14.98 10.60
CA ASP A 203 -4.16 14.98 9.37
C ASP A 203 -3.32 15.33 8.11
N ARG A 204 -4.03 15.70 7.06
CA ARG A 204 -3.44 16.16 5.79
C ARG A 204 -2.46 17.34 5.98
N GLN A 205 -2.76 18.28 6.90
CA GLN A 205 -1.90 19.46 7.08
C GLN A 205 -0.51 19.06 7.61
N ILE A 206 -0.45 18.07 8.50
CA ILE A 206 0.81 17.52 9.00
C ILE A 206 1.58 16.79 7.90
N ALA A 207 0.90 16.02 7.04
CA ALA A 207 1.52 15.40 5.86
C ALA A 207 2.12 16.46 4.92
N GLU A 208 1.36 17.51 4.60
CA GLU A 208 1.85 18.61 3.76
C GLU A 208 3.04 19.35 4.41
N GLY A 209 3.00 19.56 5.72
CA GLY A 209 4.12 20.14 6.46
C GLY A 209 5.41 19.32 6.36
N LEU A 210 5.31 17.98 6.46
CA LEU A 210 6.44 17.08 6.28
C LEU A 210 6.99 17.15 4.84
N ILE A 211 6.09 17.07 3.83
CA ILE A 211 6.46 17.07 2.41
C ILE A 211 7.16 18.39 2.02
N LYS A 212 6.69 19.51 2.55
CA LYS A 212 7.27 20.84 2.31
C LYS A 212 8.55 21.11 3.12
N SER A 213 8.89 20.27 4.09
CA SER A 213 10.07 20.46 4.93
C SER A 213 11.35 20.44 4.10
N THR A 214 12.30 21.30 4.46
CA THR A 214 13.68 21.23 3.95
C THR A 214 14.42 20.08 4.63
N GLY A 215 15.39 19.47 3.93
CA GLY A 215 16.22 18.40 4.49
C GLY A 215 15.63 17.00 4.39
N ILE A 216 14.45 16.82 3.81
CA ILE A 216 13.96 15.50 3.39
C ILE A 216 14.60 15.10 2.06
N ALA A 217 14.84 13.80 1.89
CA ALA A 217 15.43 13.22 0.70
C ALA A 217 14.43 12.33 -0.08
N GLY A 218 13.32 11.98 0.54
CA GLY A 218 12.30 11.17 -0.13
C GLY A 218 10.92 11.29 0.51
N VAL A 219 9.88 11.06 -0.30
CA VAL A 219 8.48 10.94 0.11
C VAL A 219 7.95 9.61 -0.41
N LEU A 220 7.58 8.72 0.50
CA LEU A 220 7.00 7.41 0.22
C LEU A 220 5.55 7.45 0.69
N PHE A 221 4.62 7.33 -0.25
CA PHE A 221 3.19 7.49 0.00
C PHE A 221 2.40 6.30 -0.52
N THR A 222 1.47 5.83 0.30
CA THR A 222 0.42 4.90 -0.12
C THR A 222 -0.94 5.50 0.22
N GLY A 223 -1.83 5.62 -0.77
CA GLY A 223 -3.14 6.20 -0.55
C GLY A 223 -3.92 6.52 -1.82
N GLY A 224 -4.92 7.40 -1.71
CA GLY A 224 -5.80 7.76 -2.82
C GLY A 224 -5.12 8.65 -3.86
N ILE A 225 -5.63 8.56 -5.11
CA ILE A 225 -5.07 9.24 -6.28
C ILE A 225 -5.01 10.77 -6.13
N GLN A 226 -6.02 11.38 -5.53
CA GLN A 226 -6.04 12.85 -5.38
C GLN A 226 -4.88 13.34 -4.50
N ALA A 227 -4.58 12.62 -3.42
CA ALA A 227 -3.45 12.91 -2.56
C ALA A 227 -2.12 12.65 -3.29
N GLY A 228 -2.01 11.54 -4.04
CA GLY A 228 -0.82 11.22 -4.84
C GLY A 228 -0.51 12.30 -5.88
N ARG A 229 -1.52 12.77 -6.62
CA ARG A 229 -1.39 13.88 -7.57
C ARG A 229 -0.94 15.18 -6.87
N ALA A 230 -1.52 15.49 -5.71
CA ALA A 230 -1.13 16.68 -4.94
C ALA A 230 0.32 16.60 -4.47
N ILE A 231 0.77 15.43 -3.98
CA ILE A 231 2.17 15.19 -3.59
C ILE A 231 3.10 15.35 -4.79
N HIS A 232 2.76 14.73 -5.92
CA HIS A 232 3.56 14.84 -7.14
C HIS A 232 3.71 16.29 -7.60
N ALA A 233 2.62 17.05 -7.59
CA ALA A 233 2.62 18.48 -7.92
C ALA A 233 3.49 19.31 -6.95
N MET A 234 3.41 19.05 -5.64
CA MET A 234 4.25 19.72 -4.64
C MET A 234 5.75 19.43 -4.83
N MET A 235 6.09 18.26 -5.38
CA MET A 235 7.49 17.84 -5.58
C MET A 235 8.04 18.21 -6.97
N ALA A 236 7.23 18.74 -7.89
CA ALA A 236 7.65 19.05 -9.26
C ALA A 236 8.86 20.00 -9.34
N GLY A 237 9.02 20.91 -8.37
CA GLY A 237 10.16 21.82 -8.27
C GLY A 237 11.34 21.32 -7.42
N ARG A 238 11.30 20.06 -6.96
CA ARG A 238 12.29 19.47 -6.05
C ARG A 238 12.86 18.15 -6.60
N PRO A 239 13.63 18.21 -7.70
CA PRO A 239 14.18 17.02 -8.35
C PRO A 239 15.15 16.22 -7.46
N GLU A 240 15.69 16.84 -6.40
CA GLU A 240 16.56 16.19 -5.42
C GLU A 240 15.80 15.26 -4.46
N VAL A 241 14.48 15.34 -4.38
CA VAL A 241 13.64 14.51 -3.49
C VAL A 241 13.03 13.37 -4.28
N ILE A 242 13.36 12.13 -3.91
CA ILE A 242 12.73 10.97 -4.54
C ILE A 242 11.28 10.83 -4.09
N VAL A 243 10.39 10.48 -5.00
CA VAL A 243 8.97 10.25 -4.71
C VAL A 243 8.61 8.84 -5.14
N ALA A 244 8.01 8.04 -4.26
CA ALA A 244 7.40 6.76 -4.57
C ALA A 244 5.92 6.79 -4.16
N LEU A 245 5.05 6.60 -5.13
CA LEU A 245 3.60 6.67 -4.98
C LEU A 245 2.98 5.31 -5.29
N GLU A 246 2.27 4.76 -4.32
CA GLU A 246 1.42 3.59 -4.45
C GLU A 246 -0.03 4.06 -4.29
N LEU A 247 -0.79 4.00 -5.38
CA LEU A 247 -2.12 4.60 -5.46
C LEU A 247 -3.19 3.54 -5.72
N GLY A 248 -4.43 3.98 -5.90
CA GLY A 248 -5.58 3.13 -6.13
C GLY A 248 -5.58 2.41 -7.48
N GLY A 249 -6.66 1.68 -7.74
CA GLY A 249 -6.87 0.94 -8.98
C GLY A 249 -8.35 0.79 -9.31
N ASN A 250 -8.69 0.76 -10.59
CA ASN A 250 -10.02 0.37 -11.09
C ASN A 250 -9.93 -1.02 -11.74
N ASN A 251 -9.55 -2.01 -10.91
CA ASN A 251 -9.03 -3.30 -11.33
C ASN A 251 -10.09 -4.19 -12.00
N PRO A 252 -9.81 -4.76 -13.19
CA PRO A 252 -10.68 -5.73 -13.83
C PRO A 252 -10.43 -7.14 -13.31
N ILE A 253 -11.49 -7.93 -13.21
CA ILE A 253 -11.48 -9.38 -13.22
C ILE A 253 -12.26 -9.84 -14.43
N VAL A 254 -11.58 -10.50 -15.37
CA VAL A 254 -12.19 -11.05 -16.59
C VAL A 254 -12.51 -12.51 -16.33
N ALA A 255 -13.73 -12.94 -16.66
CA ALA A 255 -14.12 -14.34 -16.60
C ALA A 255 -14.59 -14.81 -17.98
N TRP A 256 -13.88 -15.78 -18.54
CA TRP A 256 -14.08 -16.26 -19.91
C TRP A 256 -13.76 -17.75 -20.02
N ASP A 257 -14.66 -18.52 -20.59
CA ASP A 257 -14.49 -19.98 -20.70
C ASP A 257 -14.21 -20.62 -19.34
N VAL A 258 -15.14 -20.42 -18.40
CA VAL A 258 -15.02 -20.87 -17.01
C VAL A 258 -15.77 -22.20 -16.84
N GLY A 259 -15.03 -23.27 -16.56
CA GLY A 259 -15.61 -24.61 -16.36
C GLY A 259 -16.28 -24.79 -14.99
N ASN A 260 -15.75 -24.17 -13.93
CA ASN A 260 -16.33 -24.22 -12.58
C ASN A 260 -16.85 -22.85 -12.15
N VAL A 261 -18.13 -22.61 -12.39
CA VAL A 261 -18.81 -21.35 -12.08
C VAL A 261 -18.85 -21.04 -10.58
N ASP A 262 -19.02 -22.05 -9.72
CA ASP A 262 -19.12 -21.85 -8.27
C ASP A 262 -17.77 -21.39 -7.68
N ASP A 263 -16.67 -22.00 -8.09
CA ASP A 263 -15.32 -21.58 -7.64
C ASP A 263 -14.96 -20.20 -8.18
N ALA A 264 -15.30 -19.91 -9.45
CA ALA A 264 -15.10 -18.59 -10.03
C ALA A 264 -15.88 -17.51 -9.28
N ALA A 265 -17.15 -17.75 -8.95
CA ALA A 265 -17.97 -16.84 -8.17
C ALA A 265 -17.34 -16.56 -6.79
N GLN A 266 -16.81 -17.57 -6.10
CA GLN A 266 -16.12 -17.38 -4.83
C GLN A 266 -14.81 -16.57 -4.97
N ILE A 267 -14.07 -16.74 -6.07
CA ILE A 267 -12.88 -15.93 -6.36
C ILE A 267 -13.28 -14.47 -6.61
N ILE A 268 -14.38 -14.23 -7.35
CA ILE A 268 -14.92 -12.89 -7.61
C ILE A 268 -15.34 -12.21 -6.30
N ILE A 269 -16.08 -12.90 -5.44
CA ILE A 269 -16.47 -12.40 -4.11
C ILE A 269 -15.26 -11.98 -3.29
N ARG A 270 -14.25 -12.83 -3.19
CA ARG A 270 -13.00 -12.50 -2.48
C ARG A 270 -12.26 -11.33 -3.15
N SER A 271 -12.27 -11.26 -4.48
CA SER A 271 -11.63 -10.17 -5.21
C SER A 271 -12.29 -8.81 -4.95
N ALA A 272 -13.61 -8.77 -4.89
CA ALA A 272 -14.37 -7.52 -4.82
C ALA A 272 -14.62 -7.03 -3.39
N TYR A 273 -14.94 -7.94 -2.46
CA TYR A 273 -15.56 -7.56 -1.19
C TYR A 273 -14.71 -7.80 0.05
N ILE A 274 -13.58 -8.52 -0.06
CA ILE A 274 -12.65 -8.69 1.09
C ILE A 274 -12.26 -7.32 1.67
N THR A 275 -12.11 -7.25 2.99
CA THR A 275 -11.80 -5.99 3.71
C THR A 275 -12.83 -4.88 3.40
N THR A 276 -14.09 -5.28 3.18
CA THR A 276 -15.19 -4.36 2.79
C THR A 276 -14.84 -3.54 1.52
N GLY A 277 -14.16 -4.20 0.54
CA GLY A 277 -13.69 -3.55 -0.69
C GLY A 277 -12.56 -2.55 -0.50
N GLN A 278 -11.97 -2.42 0.70
CA GLN A 278 -10.97 -1.40 1.03
C GLN A 278 -9.53 -1.87 0.77
N ARG A 279 -9.31 -2.56 -0.36
CA ARG A 279 -7.95 -2.83 -0.87
C ARG A 279 -7.76 -2.16 -2.23
N CYS A 280 -6.60 -1.58 -2.44
CA CYS A 280 -6.23 -1.01 -3.74
C CYS A 280 -6.28 -2.03 -4.88
N THR A 281 -6.11 -3.33 -4.56
CA THR A 281 -6.17 -4.45 -5.50
C THR A 281 -7.55 -5.12 -5.60
N CYS A 282 -8.58 -4.65 -4.89
CA CYS A 282 -9.93 -5.19 -5.05
C CYS A 282 -10.42 -5.01 -6.49
N ALA A 283 -11.10 -6.05 -7.02
CA ALA A 283 -11.80 -5.94 -8.29
C ALA A 283 -12.93 -4.91 -8.20
N ARG A 284 -12.96 -4.00 -9.16
CA ARG A 284 -14.02 -3.00 -9.32
C ARG A 284 -14.88 -3.27 -10.54
N ARG A 285 -14.37 -4.03 -11.50
CA ARG A 285 -15.00 -4.34 -12.76
C ARG A 285 -14.94 -5.85 -13.01
N LEU A 286 -16.10 -6.51 -13.12
CA LEU A 286 -16.23 -7.89 -13.56
C LEU A 286 -16.62 -7.85 -15.03
N ILE A 287 -15.75 -8.35 -15.90
CA ILE A 287 -15.96 -8.40 -17.34
C ILE A 287 -16.27 -9.84 -17.73
N VAL A 288 -17.42 -10.08 -18.35
CA VAL A 288 -17.90 -11.40 -18.72
C VAL A 288 -18.41 -11.43 -20.16
N GLU A 289 -18.47 -12.62 -20.75
CA GLU A 289 -19.13 -12.82 -22.03
C GLU A 289 -20.64 -12.52 -21.94
N ASP A 290 -21.17 -11.81 -22.92
CA ASP A 290 -22.61 -11.62 -23.10
C ASP A 290 -23.26 -12.91 -23.67
N SER A 291 -23.33 -13.93 -22.82
CA SER A 291 -23.79 -15.27 -23.15
C SER A 291 -24.57 -15.89 -21.97
N PRO A 292 -25.28 -17.02 -22.19
CA PRO A 292 -25.91 -17.77 -21.11
C PRO A 292 -24.91 -18.23 -20.03
N GLU A 293 -23.65 -18.51 -20.39
CA GLU A 293 -22.56 -18.92 -19.49
C GLU A 293 -22.14 -17.75 -18.62
N GLY A 294 -21.93 -16.55 -19.21
CA GLY A 294 -21.65 -15.34 -18.46
C GLY A 294 -22.79 -14.95 -17.52
N GLN A 295 -24.05 -15.13 -17.95
CA GLN A 295 -25.22 -14.90 -17.08
C GLN A 295 -25.24 -15.87 -15.88
N LYS A 296 -24.93 -17.15 -16.07
CA LYS A 296 -24.85 -18.13 -14.96
C LYS A 296 -23.80 -17.71 -13.92
N LEU A 297 -22.67 -17.18 -14.36
CA LEU A 297 -21.64 -16.70 -13.43
C LEU A 297 -22.12 -15.47 -12.65
N ILE A 298 -22.77 -14.51 -13.30
CA ILE A 298 -23.36 -13.35 -12.63
C ILE A 298 -24.40 -13.80 -11.60
N ASP A 299 -25.30 -14.73 -11.97
CA ASP A 299 -26.31 -15.28 -11.07
C ASP A 299 -25.69 -15.98 -9.86
N ALA A 300 -24.59 -16.73 -10.06
CA ALA A 300 -23.85 -17.38 -8.98
C ALA A 300 -23.21 -16.35 -8.03
N VAL A 301 -22.58 -15.28 -8.56
CA VAL A 301 -22.04 -14.18 -7.74
C VAL A 301 -23.17 -13.49 -6.96
N GLN A 302 -24.29 -13.17 -7.62
CA GLN A 302 -25.45 -12.53 -7.01
C GLN A 302 -26.05 -13.40 -5.89
N ALA A 303 -26.13 -14.71 -6.08
CA ALA A 303 -26.63 -15.64 -5.07
C ALA A 303 -25.74 -15.77 -3.84
N LEU A 304 -24.42 -15.49 -3.95
CA LEU A 304 -23.50 -15.50 -2.82
C LEU A 304 -23.58 -14.23 -1.97
N ILE A 305 -23.87 -13.07 -2.55
CA ILE A 305 -23.85 -11.77 -1.86
C ILE A 305 -24.71 -11.78 -0.57
N PRO A 306 -25.99 -12.19 -0.56
CA PRO A 306 -26.81 -12.17 0.66
C PRO A 306 -26.38 -13.21 1.71
N ARG A 307 -25.47 -14.11 1.38
CA ARG A 307 -24.91 -15.12 2.29
C ARG A 307 -23.66 -14.65 2.99
N LEU A 308 -23.09 -13.50 2.59
CA LEU A 308 -21.92 -12.93 3.24
C LEU A 308 -22.32 -12.32 4.58
N LEU A 309 -21.67 -12.77 5.65
CA LEU A 309 -21.87 -12.20 6.96
C LEU A 309 -21.16 -10.85 7.04
N VAL A 310 -21.92 -9.80 7.33
CA VAL A 310 -21.43 -8.44 7.57
C VAL A 310 -21.68 -8.14 9.05
N GLY A 311 -20.64 -7.80 9.79
CA GLY A 311 -20.81 -7.57 11.23
C GLY A 311 -19.59 -6.97 11.92
N PRO A 312 -19.67 -6.68 13.22
CA PRO A 312 -18.54 -6.21 14.00
C PRO A 312 -17.33 -7.15 13.90
N PRO A 313 -16.10 -6.63 13.96
CA PRO A 313 -14.86 -7.42 13.72
C PRO A 313 -14.72 -8.71 14.53
N GLU A 314 -15.23 -8.73 15.77
CA GLU A 314 -15.11 -9.85 16.71
C GLU A 314 -16.45 -10.57 16.94
N ALA A 315 -17.43 -10.40 16.03
CA ALA A 315 -18.74 -11.07 16.17
C ALA A 315 -18.63 -12.58 15.92
N GLU A 316 -19.57 -13.31 16.56
CA GLU A 316 -19.76 -14.74 16.34
C GLU A 316 -21.20 -14.99 15.79
N PRO A 317 -21.35 -15.68 14.65
CA PRO A 317 -20.29 -16.25 13.82
C PRO A 317 -19.38 -15.21 13.17
N GLU A 318 -18.12 -15.57 12.91
CA GLU A 318 -17.11 -14.66 12.37
C GLU A 318 -17.56 -14.04 11.04
N PRO A 319 -17.56 -12.70 10.88
CA PRO A 319 -18.02 -12.05 9.67
C PRO A 319 -16.98 -12.17 8.54
N PHE A 320 -17.48 -12.20 7.29
CA PHE A 320 -16.62 -12.10 6.11
C PHE A 320 -16.01 -10.71 5.99
N MET A 321 -16.79 -9.67 6.29
CA MET A 321 -16.35 -8.28 6.26
C MET A 321 -17.00 -7.46 7.38
N GLY A 322 -16.28 -6.46 7.84
CA GLY A 322 -16.75 -5.49 8.84
C GLY A 322 -17.30 -4.20 8.22
N PRO A 323 -17.31 -3.09 8.98
CA PRO A 323 -17.70 -1.78 8.46
C PRO A 323 -16.62 -1.21 7.52
N LEU A 324 -16.96 -0.14 6.81
CA LEU A 324 -15.98 0.80 6.25
C LEU A 324 -15.28 1.55 7.39
N VAL A 325 -14.13 2.14 7.09
CA VAL A 325 -13.28 2.80 8.10
C VAL A 325 -13.97 3.96 8.84
N SER A 326 -15.06 4.49 8.30
CA SER A 326 -15.86 5.54 8.93
C SER A 326 -17.27 5.64 8.33
N ALA A 327 -18.21 6.22 9.06
CA ALA A 327 -19.56 6.56 8.58
C ALA A 327 -19.49 7.43 7.32
N SER A 328 -18.59 8.41 7.27
CA SER A 328 -18.44 9.26 6.07
C SER A 328 -17.92 8.50 4.85
N SER A 329 -17.20 7.39 5.05
CA SER A 329 -16.82 6.51 3.94
C SER A 329 -18.01 5.72 3.41
N ALA A 330 -18.92 5.28 4.31
CA ALA A 330 -20.16 4.62 3.92
C ALA A 330 -21.10 5.57 3.16
N GLU A 331 -21.26 6.80 3.65
CA GLU A 331 -22.05 7.83 2.98
C GLU A 331 -21.53 8.11 1.55
N ARG A 332 -20.21 8.27 1.39
CA ARG A 332 -19.59 8.47 0.06
C ARG A 332 -19.79 7.27 -0.86
N ALA A 333 -19.69 6.05 -0.33
CA ALA A 333 -19.89 4.83 -1.11
C ALA A 333 -21.33 4.69 -1.61
N LEU A 334 -22.30 4.93 -0.75
CA LEU A 334 -23.73 4.93 -1.11
C LEU A 334 -24.05 6.05 -2.11
N ALA A 335 -23.49 7.25 -1.93
CA ALA A 335 -23.64 8.35 -2.88
C ALA A 335 -23.05 8.02 -4.26
N ALA A 336 -21.86 7.38 -4.29
CA ALA A 336 -21.25 6.95 -5.54
C ALA A 336 -22.13 5.91 -6.29
N GLN A 337 -22.69 4.93 -5.56
CA GLN A 337 -23.67 4.00 -6.16
C GLN A 337 -24.87 4.73 -6.72
N THR A 338 -25.45 5.69 -5.99
CA THR A 338 -26.62 6.46 -6.44
C THR A 338 -26.28 7.22 -7.74
N GLN A 339 -25.12 7.86 -7.81
CA GLN A 339 -24.67 8.55 -9.02
C GLN A 339 -24.53 7.61 -10.24
N LEU A 340 -23.99 6.39 -10.02
CA LEU A 340 -23.88 5.39 -11.08
C LEU A 340 -25.28 4.93 -11.57
N ILE A 341 -26.22 4.72 -10.67
CA ILE A 341 -27.61 4.33 -11.02
C ILE A 341 -28.30 5.47 -11.79
N GLU A 342 -28.16 6.72 -11.33
CA GLU A 342 -28.69 7.91 -12.04
C GLU A 342 -28.05 8.08 -13.43
N ALA A 343 -26.79 7.67 -13.61
CA ALA A 343 -26.10 7.67 -14.90
C ALA A 343 -26.47 6.47 -15.81
N GLY A 344 -27.30 5.53 -15.35
CA GLY A 344 -27.83 4.43 -16.16
C GLY A 344 -27.40 3.03 -15.73
N ALA A 345 -26.60 2.87 -14.67
CA ALA A 345 -26.27 1.56 -14.13
C ALA A 345 -27.51 0.84 -13.61
N GLN A 346 -27.62 -0.48 -13.87
CA GLN A 346 -28.73 -1.30 -13.40
C GLN A 346 -28.30 -2.06 -12.13
N PRO A 347 -28.98 -1.86 -10.97
CA PRO A 347 -28.66 -2.61 -9.77
C PRO A 347 -29.09 -4.07 -9.90
N LEU A 348 -28.14 -5.00 -9.92
CA LEU A 348 -28.39 -6.43 -9.76
C LEU A 348 -28.57 -6.76 -8.27
N THR A 349 -27.75 -6.15 -7.42
CA THR A 349 -27.89 -6.11 -5.97
C THR A 349 -27.44 -4.74 -5.50
N ALA A 350 -28.33 -3.97 -4.90
CA ALA A 350 -27.99 -2.66 -4.37
C ALA A 350 -27.12 -2.79 -3.11
N MET A 351 -26.09 -1.92 -2.99
CA MET A 351 -25.41 -1.70 -1.73
C MET A 351 -26.32 -0.85 -0.83
N GLU A 352 -26.56 -1.30 0.38
CA GLU A 352 -27.45 -0.64 1.34
C GLU A 352 -26.74 -0.33 2.62
N GLN A 353 -27.29 0.61 3.40
CA GLN A 353 -26.84 0.87 4.76
C GLN A 353 -27.05 -0.38 5.62
N GLY A 354 -26.00 -0.85 6.27
CA GLY A 354 -26.07 -2.01 7.16
C GLY A 354 -26.76 -1.68 8.49
N GLU A 355 -27.43 -2.67 9.06
CA GLU A 355 -28.17 -2.51 10.32
C GLU A 355 -27.26 -2.33 11.55
N ALA A 356 -26.02 -2.82 11.51
CA ALA A 356 -25.08 -2.82 12.63
C ALA A 356 -24.52 -1.43 12.99
N GLY A 357 -24.68 -0.42 12.13
CA GLY A 357 -24.25 0.94 12.40
C GLY A 357 -23.94 1.77 11.17
N PRO A 358 -23.65 3.07 11.33
CA PRO A 358 -23.55 4.01 10.21
C PRO A 358 -22.34 3.78 9.27
N ALA A 359 -21.33 3.04 9.71
CA ALA A 359 -20.18 2.69 8.86
C ALA A 359 -20.36 1.35 8.13
N PHE A 360 -21.41 0.58 8.42
CA PHE A 360 -21.68 -0.69 7.76
C PHE A 360 -22.45 -0.49 6.48
N VAL A 361 -22.07 -1.25 5.44
CA VAL A 361 -22.79 -1.34 4.16
C VAL A 361 -22.82 -2.80 3.71
N THR A 362 -23.87 -3.18 2.97
CA THR A 362 -23.93 -4.48 2.29
C THR A 362 -23.14 -4.44 0.99
N PRO A 363 -22.67 -5.58 0.45
CA PRO A 363 -22.03 -5.59 -0.87
C PRO A 363 -23.01 -5.24 -2.00
N GLY A 364 -22.53 -4.48 -2.97
CA GLY A 364 -23.29 -4.06 -4.15
C GLY A 364 -22.76 -4.66 -5.45
N LEU A 365 -23.67 -4.95 -6.39
CA LEU A 365 -23.37 -5.42 -7.75
C LEU A 365 -24.22 -4.64 -8.74
N LEU A 366 -23.61 -3.90 -9.65
CA LEU A 366 -24.27 -3.09 -10.67
C LEU A 366 -23.90 -3.59 -12.06
N ASP A 367 -24.86 -3.72 -12.97
CA ASP A 367 -24.58 -3.89 -14.39
C ASP A 367 -24.45 -2.50 -15.04
N VAL A 368 -23.29 -2.22 -15.60
CA VAL A 368 -22.96 -0.94 -16.25
C VAL A 368 -22.75 -1.08 -17.75
N THR A 369 -23.14 -2.23 -18.33
CA THR A 369 -22.94 -2.56 -19.76
C THR A 369 -23.53 -1.49 -20.67
N GLU A 370 -24.75 -1.06 -20.40
CA GLU A 370 -25.46 -0.07 -21.21
C GLU A 370 -25.27 1.37 -20.74
N MET A 371 -24.40 1.59 -19.75
CA MET A 371 -24.13 2.92 -19.22
C MET A 371 -23.27 3.73 -20.20
N PRO A 372 -23.72 4.90 -20.70
CA PRO A 372 -23.04 5.60 -21.78
C PRO A 372 -21.66 6.15 -21.42
N ASN A 373 -21.43 6.45 -20.15
CA ASN A 373 -20.16 6.98 -19.65
C ASN A 373 -19.90 6.44 -18.24
N ASP A 374 -19.20 5.30 -18.13
CA ASP A 374 -18.72 4.80 -16.84
C ASP A 374 -17.56 5.70 -16.36
N PRO A 375 -17.71 6.44 -15.26
CA PRO A 375 -16.60 7.20 -14.74
C PRO A 375 -15.47 6.24 -14.32
N ASP A 376 -14.26 6.51 -14.81
CA ASP A 376 -13.08 5.73 -14.41
C ASP A 376 -12.61 6.18 -13.02
N GLU A 377 -13.44 5.87 -12.01
CA GLU A 377 -13.20 6.23 -10.62
C GLU A 377 -13.15 5.00 -9.73
N GLU A 378 -12.24 5.01 -8.77
CA GLU A 378 -12.16 4.00 -7.73
C GLU A 378 -13.19 4.26 -6.62
N VAL A 379 -14.22 3.43 -6.53
CA VAL A 379 -15.09 3.38 -5.35
C VAL A 379 -14.48 2.44 -4.31
N PHE A 380 -13.88 3.01 -3.25
CA PHE A 380 -13.15 2.24 -2.24
C PHE A 380 -14.10 1.62 -1.20
N ALA A 381 -14.98 0.75 -1.67
CA ALA A 381 -16.09 0.14 -0.95
C ALA A 381 -16.47 -1.20 -1.60
N PRO A 382 -17.35 -2.03 -1.00
CA PRO A 382 -17.74 -3.31 -1.54
C PRO A 382 -18.76 -3.16 -2.68
N LEU A 383 -18.35 -2.51 -3.77
CA LEU A 383 -19.15 -2.28 -4.97
C LEU A 383 -18.43 -2.82 -6.20
N LEU A 384 -19.06 -3.76 -6.89
CA LEU A 384 -18.57 -4.39 -8.12
C LEU A 384 -19.45 -4.00 -9.30
N LYS A 385 -18.83 -3.60 -10.42
CA LYS A 385 -19.51 -3.29 -11.69
C LYS A 385 -19.36 -4.47 -12.64
N VAL A 386 -20.45 -4.91 -13.27
CA VAL A 386 -20.49 -5.92 -14.33
C VAL A 386 -20.47 -5.22 -15.68
N ILE A 387 -19.64 -5.72 -16.58
CA ILE A 387 -19.53 -5.29 -17.99
C ILE A 387 -19.65 -6.54 -18.86
N ARG A 388 -20.63 -6.58 -19.76
CA ARG A 388 -20.84 -7.67 -20.71
C ARG A 388 -20.22 -7.30 -22.05
N VAL A 389 -19.50 -8.24 -22.64
CA VAL A 389 -18.83 -8.07 -23.94
C VAL A 389 -19.06 -9.30 -24.81
N LYS A 390 -18.95 -9.15 -26.14
CA LYS A 390 -19.27 -10.22 -27.09
C LYS A 390 -18.08 -11.08 -27.46
N THR A 391 -16.87 -10.56 -27.32
CA THR A 391 -15.63 -11.25 -27.71
C THR A 391 -14.57 -11.09 -26.65
N PHE A 392 -13.59 -11.99 -26.60
CA PHE A 392 -12.46 -11.89 -25.71
C PHE A 392 -11.56 -10.68 -26.06
N ASP A 393 -11.53 -10.23 -27.32
CA ASP A 393 -10.87 -9.00 -27.74
C ASP A 393 -11.48 -7.77 -27.03
N GLU A 394 -12.81 -7.68 -27.05
CA GLU A 394 -13.55 -6.64 -26.32
C GLU A 394 -13.31 -6.74 -24.81
N ALA A 395 -13.15 -7.95 -24.26
CA ALA A 395 -12.85 -8.13 -22.84
C ALA A 395 -11.49 -7.55 -22.46
N ILE A 396 -10.46 -7.79 -23.27
CA ILE A 396 -9.12 -7.19 -23.07
C ILE A 396 -9.18 -5.68 -23.27
N GLU A 397 -9.86 -5.20 -24.31
CA GLU A 397 -10.05 -3.77 -24.57
C GLU A 397 -10.72 -3.08 -23.37
N LYS A 398 -11.83 -3.63 -22.87
CA LYS A 398 -12.51 -3.10 -21.69
C LYS A 398 -11.70 -3.23 -20.41
N ALA A 399 -10.93 -4.29 -20.25
CA ALA A 399 -10.01 -4.42 -19.11
C ALA A 399 -8.98 -3.30 -19.08
N ASN A 400 -8.45 -2.92 -20.25
CA ASN A 400 -7.47 -1.85 -20.43
C ASN A 400 -8.07 -0.43 -20.51
N ASP A 401 -9.40 -0.30 -20.68
CA ASP A 401 -10.11 0.98 -20.75
C ASP A 401 -10.19 1.64 -19.35
N THR A 402 -9.05 2.06 -18.86
CA THR A 402 -8.87 2.73 -17.56
C THR A 402 -7.56 3.48 -17.52
N GLN A 403 -7.51 4.59 -16.78
CA GLN A 403 -6.27 5.31 -16.49
C GLN A 403 -5.40 4.62 -15.44
N PHE A 404 -5.93 3.62 -14.73
CA PHE A 404 -5.24 2.85 -13.72
C PHE A 404 -4.54 1.62 -14.31
N GLY A 405 -3.74 0.92 -13.49
CA GLY A 405 -3.06 -0.29 -13.93
C GLY A 405 -2.48 -1.09 -12.76
N LEU A 406 -3.16 -1.13 -11.58
CA LEU A 406 -2.57 -1.78 -10.41
C LEU A 406 -2.67 -3.32 -10.50
N ALA A 407 -3.89 -3.85 -10.62
CA ALA A 407 -4.10 -5.29 -10.61
C ALA A 407 -5.15 -5.71 -11.67
N ALA A 408 -4.99 -6.92 -12.20
CA ALA A 408 -5.94 -7.57 -13.09
C ALA A 408 -5.96 -9.08 -12.83
N SER A 409 -7.05 -9.75 -13.20
CA SER A 409 -7.11 -11.21 -13.15
C SER A 409 -7.94 -11.76 -14.32
N LEU A 410 -7.51 -12.92 -14.84
CA LEU A 410 -8.29 -13.76 -15.74
C LEU A 410 -8.73 -15.02 -14.99
N LEU A 411 -10.02 -15.34 -15.06
CA LEU A 411 -10.60 -16.63 -14.69
C LEU A 411 -10.94 -17.37 -15.98
N SER A 412 -10.22 -18.44 -16.28
CA SER A 412 -10.38 -19.21 -17.51
C SER A 412 -9.70 -20.57 -17.41
N ASP A 413 -10.29 -21.59 -18.01
CA ASP A 413 -9.66 -22.90 -18.15
C ASP A 413 -8.74 -22.97 -19.39
N SER A 414 -8.71 -21.93 -20.23
CA SER A 414 -7.89 -21.87 -21.42
C SER A 414 -6.52 -21.24 -21.18
N GLU A 415 -5.46 -22.02 -21.34
CA GLU A 415 -4.08 -21.52 -21.31
C GLU A 415 -3.77 -20.55 -22.45
N GLU A 416 -4.38 -20.75 -23.62
CA GLU A 416 -4.23 -19.86 -24.78
C GLU A 416 -4.78 -18.47 -24.47
N LEU A 417 -5.95 -18.37 -23.86
CA LEU A 417 -6.53 -17.09 -23.42
C LEU A 417 -5.69 -16.45 -22.33
N TRP A 418 -5.11 -17.24 -21.42
CA TRP A 418 -4.19 -16.72 -20.41
C TRP A 418 -2.94 -16.10 -21.04
N GLN A 419 -2.27 -16.82 -21.93
CA GLN A 419 -1.06 -16.32 -22.60
C GLN A 419 -1.33 -15.01 -23.33
N ARG A 420 -2.49 -14.92 -23.96
CA ARG A 420 -2.92 -13.71 -24.63
C ARG A 420 -3.23 -12.59 -23.66
N PHE A 421 -3.97 -12.86 -22.59
CA PHE A 421 -4.30 -11.89 -21.55
C PHE A 421 -3.03 -11.34 -20.89
N ASP A 422 -2.08 -12.21 -20.51
CA ASP A 422 -0.80 -11.82 -19.91
C ASP A 422 0.02 -10.90 -20.81
N ALA A 423 -0.01 -11.14 -22.12
CA ALA A 423 0.71 -10.32 -23.10
C ALA A 423 0.07 -8.95 -23.36
N GLU A 424 -1.24 -8.81 -23.24
CA GLU A 424 -2.00 -7.64 -23.69
C GLU A 424 -2.54 -6.75 -22.56
N ILE A 425 -2.59 -7.25 -21.31
CA ILE A 425 -3.14 -6.50 -20.16
C ILE A 425 -2.15 -5.46 -19.62
N ASN A 426 -2.64 -4.26 -19.32
CA ASN A 426 -1.84 -3.16 -18.74
C ASN A 426 -2.02 -3.08 -17.22
N ALA A 427 -1.43 -4.03 -16.49
CA ALA A 427 -1.45 -4.02 -15.02
C ALA A 427 -0.11 -4.50 -14.45
N GLY A 428 0.24 -4.03 -13.25
CA GLY A 428 1.48 -4.42 -12.59
C GLY A 428 1.37 -5.72 -11.80
N ILE A 429 0.15 -6.16 -11.44
CA ILE A 429 -0.15 -7.41 -10.76
C ILE A 429 -1.18 -8.16 -11.61
N VAL A 430 -0.78 -9.27 -12.20
CA VAL A 430 -1.64 -10.04 -13.10
C VAL A 430 -1.75 -11.48 -12.59
N ASN A 431 -2.98 -11.95 -12.41
CA ASN A 431 -3.24 -13.27 -11.84
C ASN A 431 -4.08 -14.13 -12.80
N TRP A 432 -3.81 -15.44 -12.82
CA TRP A 432 -4.61 -16.43 -13.51
C TRP A 432 -5.27 -17.37 -12.51
N ASN A 433 -6.60 -17.52 -12.61
CA ASN A 433 -7.43 -18.38 -11.75
C ASN A 433 -7.26 -18.07 -10.25
N ARG A 434 -7.01 -16.80 -9.92
CA ARG A 434 -6.85 -16.29 -8.56
C ARG A 434 -7.51 -14.93 -8.43
N GLN A 435 -7.73 -14.52 -7.17
CA GLN A 435 -8.25 -13.19 -6.89
C GLN A 435 -7.27 -12.07 -7.30
N THR A 436 -7.80 -10.91 -7.69
CA THR A 436 -7.00 -9.69 -7.95
C THR A 436 -6.22 -9.24 -6.72
N THR A 437 -6.70 -9.55 -5.51
CA THR A 437 -6.07 -9.24 -4.22
C THR A 437 -4.93 -10.19 -3.82
N GLY A 438 -4.59 -11.15 -4.68
CA GLY A 438 -3.54 -12.16 -4.46
C GLY A 438 -2.14 -11.65 -4.81
N ALA A 439 -1.65 -10.60 -4.12
CA ALA A 439 -0.29 -10.10 -4.33
C ALA A 439 0.73 -10.82 -3.42
N SER A 440 1.93 -11.06 -3.94
CA SER A 440 3.06 -11.61 -3.18
C SER A 440 4.06 -10.51 -2.82
N GLY A 441 4.50 -10.47 -1.55
CA GLY A 441 5.54 -9.54 -1.12
C GLY A 441 6.93 -9.85 -1.68
N SER A 442 7.15 -11.05 -2.26
CA SER A 442 8.39 -11.44 -2.95
C SER A 442 8.44 -11.00 -4.42
N LEU A 443 7.36 -10.38 -4.92
CA LEU A 443 7.26 -9.83 -6.27
C LEU A 443 7.11 -8.30 -6.20
N PRO A 444 7.31 -7.57 -7.31
CA PRO A 444 7.02 -6.15 -7.37
C PRO A 444 5.53 -5.89 -7.08
N PHE A 445 5.25 -4.80 -6.39
CA PHE A 445 3.90 -4.33 -6.10
C PHE A 445 3.77 -2.89 -6.59
N GLY A 446 2.81 -2.64 -7.46
CA GLY A 446 2.58 -1.33 -8.08
C GLY A 446 2.06 -1.51 -9.50
N GLY A 447 1.78 -0.43 -10.19
CA GLY A 447 1.26 -0.50 -11.54
C GLY A 447 1.52 0.76 -12.36
N PRO A 448 1.32 0.69 -13.69
CA PRO A 448 1.39 1.83 -14.57
C PRO A 448 0.18 2.77 -14.40
N GLY A 449 0.13 3.82 -15.21
CA GLY A 449 -0.96 4.80 -15.21
C GLY A 449 -1.08 5.55 -13.88
N LEU A 450 -2.31 5.79 -13.46
CA LEU A 450 -2.61 6.52 -12.23
C LEU A 450 -2.42 5.69 -10.95
N SER A 451 -2.05 4.41 -11.06
CA SER A 451 -1.82 3.54 -9.90
C SER A 451 -0.46 3.76 -9.23
N GLY A 452 0.45 4.50 -9.86
CA GLY A 452 1.77 4.79 -9.29
C GLY A 452 2.58 5.78 -10.11
N ASN A 453 3.87 5.87 -9.80
CA ASN A 453 4.80 6.74 -10.53
C ASN A 453 6.10 6.00 -10.92
N HIS A 454 5.97 4.76 -11.39
CA HIS A 454 7.07 3.91 -11.87
C HIS A 454 8.09 3.51 -10.78
N ARG A 455 7.64 3.49 -9.52
CA ARG A 455 8.45 3.06 -8.37
C ARG A 455 7.70 1.99 -7.57
N PRO A 456 7.56 0.79 -8.14
CA PRO A 456 6.84 -0.29 -7.47
C PRO A 456 7.50 -0.66 -6.14
N ALA A 457 6.68 -0.96 -5.15
CA ALA A 457 7.07 -1.48 -3.84
C ALA A 457 7.30 -3.01 -3.88
N GLY A 458 7.08 -3.71 -2.78
CA GLY A 458 7.32 -5.14 -2.67
C GLY A 458 8.81 -5.45 -2.79
N SER A 459 9.18 -6.39 -3.65
CA SER A 459 10.58 -6.75 -3.89
C SER A 459 11.42 -5.64 -4.54
N TYR A 460 10.78 -4.60 -5.07
CA TYR A 460 11.46 -3.45 -5.69
C TYR A 460 11.66 -2.26 -4.74
N ALA A 461 11.19 -2.36 -3.48
CA ALA A 461 11.30 -1.25 -2.53
C ALA A 461 12.75 -0.82 -2.25
N ALA A 462 13.72 -1.73 -2.36
CA ALA A 462 15.14 -1.40 -2.19
C ALA A 462 15.63 -0.37 -3.23
N ASP A 463 15.10 -0.37 -4.45
CA ASP A 463 15.55 0.48 -5.55
C ASP A 463 15.32 1.99 -5.28
N PHE A 464 14.20 2.33 -4.66
CA PHE A 464 13.91 3.72 -4.34
C PHE A 464 14.36 4.14 -2.92
N CYS A 465 14.87 3.19 -2.14
CA CYS A 465 15.43 3.47 -0.80
C CYS A 465 16.94 3.75 -0.84
N ALA A 466 17.64 3.51 -1.95
CA ALA A 466 19.07 3.75 -2.08
C ALA A 466 19.40 4.22 -3.51
N TRP A 467 20.46 4.99 -3.66
CA TRP A 467 20.95 5.40 -4.97
C TRP A 467 22.28 4.71 -5.32
N PRO A 468 22.46 4.28 -6.58
CA PRO A 468 23.66 3.59 -7.03
C PRO A 468 24.86 4.54 -7.13
N MET A 469 26.02 4.11 -6.64
CA MET A 469 27.27 4.83 -6.74
C MET A 469 28.29 3.96 -7.47
N ALA A 470 28.76 4.44 -8.63
CA ALA A 470 29.85 3.84 -9.37
C ALA A 470 31.21 4.36 -8.89
N SER A 471 32.19 3.48 -8.75
CA SER A 471 33.56 3.82 -8.39
C SER A 471 34.54 3.07 -9.30
N MET A 472 35.62 3.74 -9.66
CA MET A 472 36.79 3.16 -10.33
C MET A 472 37.95 3.26 -9.33
N LEU A 473 38.46 2.11 -8.92
CA LEU A 473 39.48 2.04 -7.86
C LEU A 473 40.80 1.55 -8.48
N SER A 474 41.87 2.29 -8.21
CA SER A 474 43.21 1.83 -8.42
C SER A 474 43.81 1.46 -7.07
N ALA A 475 44.24 0.23 -6.88
CA ALA A 475 44.86 -0.23 -5.67
C ALA A 475 46.36 0.13 -5.65
N GLY A 476 46.84 0.60 -4.50
CA GLY A 476 48.27 0.92 -4.31
C GLY A 476 48.60 2.41 -4.22
N PRO A 477 49.89 2.76 -4.24
CA PRO A 477 50.30 4.16 -4.23
C PRO A 477 49.77 4.92 -5.45
N LEU A 478 49.51 6.21 -5.27
CA LEU A 478 49.11 7.07 -6.39
C LEU A 478 50.22 7.08 -7.45
N THR A 479 49.96 6.50 -8.61
CA THR A 479 50.83 6.54 -9.80
C THR A 479 50.01 6.98 -11.00
N ASP A 480 50.52 7.88 -11.79
CA ASP A 480 49.97 8.24 -13.10
C ASP A 480 51.03 8.04 -14.15
N ASP A 481 50.93 6.95 -14.91
CA ASP A 481 51.87 6.59 -15.94
C ASP A 481 51.52 7.25 -17.29
N GLN A 482 50.44 8.07 -17.34
CA GLN A 482 50.04 8.72 -18.58
C GLN A 482 50.37 10.22 -18.57
N PRO A 483 51.34 10.66 -19.38
CA PRO A 483 51.65 12.07 -19.46
C PRO A 483 50.45 12.87 -19.99
N VAL A 484 50.17 14.02 -19.34
CA VAL A 484 49.11 14.92 -19.77
C VAL A 484 49.42 15.47 -21.15
N LYS A 485 48.66 15.12 -22.14
CA LYS A 485 48.81 15.62 -23.53
C LYS A 485 48.66 17.14 -23.55
N GLY A 486 49.64 17.85 -24.11
CA GLY A 486 49.61 19.31 -24.23
C GLY A 486 50.10 20.06 -23.00
N LEU A 487 50.60 19.36 -22.00
CA LEU A 487 51.33 20.01 -20.89
C LEU A 487 52.68 20.52 -21.42
N LYS A 488 52.96 21.83 -21.30
CA LYS A 488 54.28 22.37 -21.61
C LYS A 488 55.23 21.98 -20.47
N GLU A 489 56.44 21.60 -20.81
CA GLU A 489 57.54 21.38 -19.86
C GLU A 489 57.96 22.68 -19.16
#